data_9a32e488833ae57fabce7262520811e9
#
_entry.id   9a32e488833ae57fabce7262520811e9
#
_cell.length_a   1.000
_cell.length_b   1.000
_cell.length_c   1.000
_cell.angle_alpha   90.00
_cell.angle_beta   90.00
_cell.angle_gamma   90.00
#
_symmetry.space_group_name_H-M   'P 1'
#
loop_
_entity.id
_entity.type
_entity.pdbx_description
1 polymer ?
#
loop_
_entity_poly.entity_id
_entity_poly.type
_entity_poly.pdbx_seq_one_letter_code
_entity_poly.pdbx_strand_id
1 'polypeptide(L)'
;MSNMERTTSWQQIQQGVKEAERLIARKEYNLVMVRARQVLEYMVRCMAERACVVEGDLSDTIDQLYEGQWINKATKDNYHTIRILGNKAVHEGDDTAYDANQA
;
A
#
# COMPACT_ATOMS: atom_id res chain seq x y z
N MET A 1 -23.76 -29.93 27.81
CA MET A 1 -22.44 -29.56 27.32
C MET A 1 -21.42 -29.53 28.44
N SER A 2 -20.25 -30.08 28.22
CA SER A 2 -19.17 -30.00 29.17
C SER A 2 -18.60 -28.58 29.22
N ASN A 3 -17.92 -28.24 30.33
CA ASN A 3 -17.24 -26.96 30.46
C ASN A 3 -16.11 -26.80 29.38
N MET A 4 -15.51 -27.92 28.97
CA MET A 4 -14.49 -27.94 27.96
C MET A 4 -15.01 -27.52 26.57
N GLU A 5 -16.22 -27.95 26.22
CA GLU A 5 -16.87 -27.55 24.98
C GLU A 5 -17.17 -26.05 24.93
N ARG A 6 -17.70 -25.51 26.06
CA ARG A 6 -17.94 -24.08 26.19
C ARG A 6 -16.67 -23.26 26.05
N THR A 7 -15.57 -23.69 26.66
CA THR A 7 -14.28 -23.03 26.60
C THR A 7 -13.78 -23.02 25.17
N THR A 8 -13.87 -24.14 24.45
CA THR A 8 -13.45 -24.25 23.05
C THR A 8 -14.25 -23.32 22.15
N SER A 9 -15.58 -23.28 22.31
CA SER A 9 -16.42 -22.37 21.53
C SER A 9 -16.08 -20.91 21.78
N TRP A 10 -15.83 -20.54 23.03
CA TRP A 10 -15.45 -19.18 23.40
C TRP A 10 -14.10 -18.80 22.80
N GLN A 11 -13.13 -19.71 22.83
CA GLN A 11 -11.83 -19.51 22.23
C GLN A 11 -11.93 -19.31 20.71
N GLN A 12 -12.79 -20.08 20.04
CA GLN A 12 -13.02 -19.94 18.60
C GLN A 12 -13.61 -18.56 18.26
N ILE A 13 -14.57 -18.09 19.06
CA ILE A 13 -15.15 -16.76 18.88
C ILE A 13 -14.09 -15.68 19.06
N GLN A 14 -13.29 -15.75 20.11
CA GLN A 14 -12.22 -14.79 20.37
C GLN A 14 -11.19 -14.77 19.25
N GLN A 15 -10.81 -15.94 18.74
CA GLN A 15 -9.87 -16.05 17.65
C GLN A 15 -10.43 -15.46 16.36
N GLY A 16 -11.70 -15.72 16.07
CA GLY A 16 -12.39 -15.13 14.91
C GLY A 16 -12.44 -13.61 14.97
N VAL A 17 -12.70 -13.04 16.15
CA VAL A 17 -12.70 -11.60 16.35
C VAL A 17 -11.31 -11.01 16.10
N LYS A 18 -10.27 -11.64 16.64
CA LYS A 18 -8.88 -11.18 16.41
C LYS A 18 -8.49 -11.22 14.94
N GLU A 19 -8.88 -12.27 14.23
CA GLU A 19 -8.61 -12.39 12.80
C GLU A 19 -9.36 -11.32 12.01
N ALA A 20 -10.61 -11.06 12.35
CA ALA A 20 -11.40 -10.01 11.72
C ALA A 20 -10.77 -8.63 11.94
N GLU A 21 -10.34 -8.33 13.16
CA GLU A 21 -9.66 -7.07 13.48
C GLU A 21 -8.37 -6.92 12.68
N ARG A 22 -7.60 -8.00 12.55
CA ARG A 22 -6.35 -8.00 11.77
C ARG A 22 -6.61 -7.72 10.31
N LEU A 23 -7.65 -8.34 9.73
CA LEU A 23 -8.02 -8.14 8.33
C LEU A 23 -8.50 -6.71 8.08
N ILE A 24 -9.28 -6.16 8.99
CA ILE A 24 -9.75 -4.77 8.90
C ILE A 24 -8.54 -3.82 8.94
N ALA A 25 -7.64 -3.99 9.89
CA ALA A 25 -6.45 -3.16 10.03
C ALA A 25 -5.56 -3.24 8.78
N ARG A 26 -5.39 -4.42 8.20
CA ARG A 26 -4.62 -4.61 6.98
C ARG A 26 -5.28 -3.92 5.79
N LYS A 27 -6.61 -4.02 5.67
CA LYS A 27 -7.35 -3.35 4.61
C LYS A 27 -7.23 -1.83 4.72
N GLU A 28 -7.32 -1.29 5.93
CA GLU A 28 -7.14 0.14 6.18
C GLU A 28 -5.73 0.58 5.84
N TYR A 29 -4.73 -0.17 6.25
CA TYR A 29 -3.33 0.10 5.91
C TYR A 29 -3.13 0.14 4.39
N ASN A 30 -3.62 -0.86 3.67
CA ASN A 30 -3.49 -0.93 2.22
C ASN A 30 -4.17 0.27 1.55
N LEU A 31 -5.36 0.67 2.03
CA LEU A 31 -6.06 1.83 1.51
C LEU A 31 -5.24 3.11 1.72
N VAL A 32 -4.64 3.29 2.89
CA VAL A 32 -3.78 4.43 3.18
C VAL A 32 -2.58 4.46 2.24
N MET A 33 -1.95 3.32 2.00
CA MET A 33 -0.78 3.25 1.12
C MET A 33 -1.14 3.51 -0.34
N VAL A 34 -2.29 3.04 -0.81
CA VAL A 34 -2.78 3.36 -2.17
C VAL A 34 -3.01 4.85 -2.32
N ARG A 35 -3.65 5.48 -1.32
CA ARG A 35 -3.90 6.93 -1.33
C ARG A 35 -2.59 7.72 -1.29
N ALA A 36 -1.66 7.32 -0.45
CA ALA A 36 -0.35 7.97 -0.36
C ALA A 36 0.38 7.93 -1.71
N ARG A 37 0.32 6.80 -2.40
CA ARG A 37 0.91 6.68 -3.73
C ARG A 37 0.24 7.60 -4.76
N GLN A 38 -1.07 7.72 -4.72
CA GLN A 38 -1.82 8.61 -5.62
C GLN A 38 -1.42 10.07 -5.41
N VAL A 39 -1.31 10.49 -4.15
CA VAL A 39 -0.87 11.85 -3.80
C VAL A 39 0.57 12.08 -4.26
N LEU A 40 1.44 11.11 -4.03
CA LEU A 40 2.84 11.16 -4.48
C LEU A 40 2.91 11.32 -6.00
N GLU A 41 2.15 10.53 -6.74
CA GLU A 41 2.14 10.60 -8.20
C GLU A 41 1.72 11.98 -8.69
N TYR A 42 0.71 12.56 -8.07
CA TYR A 42 0.27 13.91 -8.41
C TYR A 42 1.36 14.95 -8.13
N MET A 43 1.98 14.90 -6.95
CA MET A 43 3.06 15.82 -6.59
C MET A 43 4.26 15.71 -7.51
N VAL A 44 4.66 14.49 -7.81
CA VAL A 44 5.81 14.21 -8.68
C VAL A 44 5.54 14.72 -10.10
N ARG A 45 4.34 14.52 -10.63
CA ARG A 45 3.96 15.03 -11.95
C ARG A 45 4.00 16.55 -12.00
N CYS A 46 3.52 17.23 -10.95
CA CYS A 46 3.59 18.69 -10.89
C CYS A 46 5.04 19.20 -10.88
N MET A 47 5.93 18.52 -10.14
CA MET A 47 7.35 18.86 -10.15
C MET A 47 8.00 18.58 -11.50
N ALA A 48 7.66 17.47 -12.11
CA ALA A 48 8.18 17.07 -13.41
C ALA A 48 7.83 18.08 -14.51
N GLU A 49 6.63 18.63 -14.49
CA GLU A 49 6.23 19.70 -15.42
C GLU A 49 7.14 20.91 -15.29
N ARG A 50 7.42 21.34 -14.06
CA ARG A 50 8.30 22.47 -13.79
C ARG A 50 9.76 22.20 -14.19
N ALA A 51 10.21 20.97 -14.00
CA ALA A 51 11.57 20.54 -14.30
C ALA A 51 11.77 20.19 -15.78
N CYS A 52 10.71 20.20 -16.59
CA CYS A 52 10.74 19.76 -17.99
C CYS A 52 11.29 18.35 -18.14
N VAL A 53 10.91 17.45 -17.21
CA VAL A 53 11.32 16.05 -17.21
C VAL A 53 10.51 15.30 -18.27
N VAL A 54 11.19 14.44 -19.01
CA VAL A 54 10.55 13.59 -20.04
C VAL A 54 9.62 12.60 -19.35
N GLU A 55 8.44 12.38 -19.92
CA GLU A 55 7.47 11.43 -19.39
C GLU A 55 8.06 10.03 -19.31
N GLY A 56 7.79 9.36 -18.19
CA GLY A 56 8.19 8.00 -17.90
C GLY A 56 7.31 7.46 -16.79
N ASP A 57 7.63 6.28 -16.29
CA ASP A 57 6.91 5.77 -15.13
C ASP A 57 7.28 6.56 -13.87
N LEU A 58 6.56 6.32 -12.77
CA LEU A 58 6.77 7.05 -11.53
C LEU A 58 8.20 6.85 -10.99
N SER A 59 8.74 5.65 -11.08
CA SER A 59 10.10 5.34 -10.64
C SER A 59 11.14 6.17 -11.39
N ASP A 60 11.04 6.20 -12.71
CA ASP A 60 11.98 6.96 -13.56
C ASP A 60 11.86 8.46 -13.30
N THR A 61 10.64 8.96 -13.13
CA THR A 61 10.41 10.38 -12.87
C THR A 61 11.02 10.81 -11.54
N ILE A 62 10.89 10.00 -10.50
CA ILE A 62 11.53 10.27 -9.20
C ILE A 62 13.04 10.33 -9.34
N ASP A 63 13.65 9.40 -10.08
CA ASP A 63 15.08 9.36 -10.28
C ASP A 63 15.57 10.58 -11.06
N GLN A 64 14.84 11.01 -12.09
CA GLN A 64 15.18 12.21 -12.87
C GLN A 64 15.10 13.48 -12.02
N LEU A 65 14.09 13.59 -11.14
CA LEU A 65 13.98 14.73 -10.22
C LEU A 65 15.17 14.77 -9.25
N TYR A 66 15.64 13.62 -8.80
CA TYR A 66 16.82 13.56 -7.96
C TYR A 66 18.08 13.96 -8.73
N GLU A 67 18.26 13.43 -9.93
CA GLU A 67 19.43 13.77 -10.78
C GLU A 67 19.46 15.25 -11.12
N GLY A 68 18.30 15.86 -11.32
CA GLY A 68 18.16 17.29 -11.59
C GLY A 68 18.21 18.15 -10.34
N GLN A 69 18.45 17.57 -9.16
CA GLN A 69 18.55 18.27 -7.89
C GLN A 69 17.25 18.95 -7.41
N TRP A 70 16.11 18.50 -7.92
CA TRP A 70 14.80 18.98 -7.47
C TRP A 70 14.41 18.40 -6.12
N ILE A 71 14.92 17.21 -5.81
CA ILE A 71 14.72 16.53 -4.52
C ILE A 71 16.06 16.00 -4.04
N ASN A 72 16.22 15.88 -2.73
CA ASN A 72 17.43 15.29 -2.15
C ASN A 72 17.32 13.76 -2.06
N LYS A 73 18.39 13.10 -1.66
CA LYS A 73 18.44 11.64 -1.57
C LYS A 73 17.42 11.09 -0.58
N ALA A 74 17.26 11.71 0.58
CA ALA A 74 16.30 11.27 1.59
C ALA A 74 14.87 11.31 1.04
N THR A 75 14.51 12.38 0.34
CA THR A 75 13.21 12.51 -0.30
C THR A 75 13.02 11.47 -1.41
N LYS A 76 14.05 11.28 -2.25
CA LYS A 76 14.03 10.23 -3.29
C LYS A 76 13.73 8.86 -2.68
N ASP A 77 14.46 8.50 -1.62
CA ASP A 77 14.30 7.20 -0.98
C ASP A 77 12.90 7.05 -0.36
N ASN A 78 12.39 8.11 0.27
CA ASN A 78 11.03 8.11 0.82
C ASN A 78 9.96 7.98 -0.27
N TYR A 79 10.13 8.66 -1.40
CA TYR A 79 9.19 8.57 -2.51
C TYR A 79 9.18 7.17 -3.11
N HIS A 80 10.33 6.54 -3.28
CA HIS A 80 10.40 5.14 -3.74
C HIS A 80 9.75 4.18 -2.75
N THR A 81 9.93 4.41 -1.45
CA THR A 81 9.28 3.59 -0.42
C THR A 81 7.75 3.67 -0.55
N ILE A 82 7.18 4.87 -0.65
CA ILE A 82 5.74 5.06 -0.83
C ILE A 82 5.27 4.40 -2.13
N ARG A 83 6.01 4.57 -3.21
CA ARG A 83 5.70 3.94 -4.49
C ARG A 83 5.63 2.42 -4.37
N ILE A 84 6.63 1.81 -3.75
CA ILE A 84 6.72 0.35 -3.57
C ILE A 84 5.58 -0.16 -2.69
N LEU A 85 5.36 0.48 -1.54
CA LEU A 85 4.31 0.08 -0.61
C LEU A 85 2.91 0.26 -1.20
N GLY A 86 2.69 1.33 -1.94
CA GLY A 86 1.43 1.57 -2.63
C GLY A 86 1.17 0.54 -3.74
N ASN A 87 2.18 0.20 -4.52
CA ASN A 87 2.07 -0.85 -5.54
C ASN A 87 1.77 -2.21 -4.91
N LYS A 88 2.43 -2.53 -3.82
CA LYS A 88 2.17 -3.78 -3.09
C LYS A 88 0.73 -3.81 -2.57
N ALA A 89 0.24 -2.71 -2.03
CA ALA A 89 -1.14 -2.62 -1.52
C ALA A 89 -2.17 -2.81 -2.63
N VAL A 90 -1.93 -2.26 -3.82
CA VAL A 90 -2.80 -2.47 -4.99
C VAL A 90 -2.79 -3.94 -5.41
N HIS A 91 -1.62 -4.56 -5.49
CA HIS A 91 -1.49 -5.97 -5.86
C HIS A 91 -2.17 -6.90 -4.86
N GLU A 92 -2.10 -6.62 -3.57
CA GLU A 92 -2.81 -7.42 -2.56
C GLU A 92 -4.32 -7.39 -2.78
N GLY A 93 -4.86 -6.21 -3.11
CA GLY A 93 -6.27 -6.06 -3.45
C GLY A 93 -6.65 -6.80 -4.73
N ASP A 94 -5.83 -6.66 -5.77
CA ASP A 94 -6.04 -7.32 -7.06
C ASP A 94 -5.93 -8.84 -6.95
N ASP A 95 -4.94 -9.34 -6.19
CA ASP A 95 -4.75 -10.77 -5.95
C ASP A 95 -5.98 -11.37 -5.27
N THR A 96 -6.55 -10.68 -4.30
CA THR A 96 -7.77 -11.12 -3.61
C THR A 96 -8.93 -11.23 -4.60
N ALA A 97 -9.14 -10.23 -5.45
CA ALA A 97 -10.19 -10.23 -6.45
C ALA A 97 -9.96 -11.33 -7.50
N TYR A 98 -8.72 -11.51 -7.93
CA TYR A 98 -8.33 -12.54 -8.87
C TYR A 98 -8.62 -13.93 -8.32
N ASP A 99 -8.20 -14.19 -7.07
CA ASP A 99 -8.43 -15.46 -6.39
C ASP A 99 -9.93 -15.76 -6.25
N ALA A 100 -10.71 -14.76 -5.91
CA ALA A 100 -12.17 -14.90 -5.79
C ALA A 100 -12.80 -15.27 -7.13
N ASN A 101 -12.32 -14.71 -8.24
CA ASN A 101 -12.83 -15.00 -9.58
C ASN A 101 -12.40 -16.39 -10.08
N GLN A 102 -11.28 -16.90 -9.57
CA GLN A 102 -10.77 -18.22 -9.95
C GLN A 102 -11.37 -19.34 -9.11
N ALA A 103 -11.86 -19.04 -7.97
CA ALA A 103 -12.53 -20.02 -7.11
C ALA A 103 -13.92 -20.35 -7.65
#